data_7a5c31c2b05beca07ead8f06964f21ab
#
_entry.id   7a5c31c2b05beca07ead8f06964f21ab
#
_cell.length_a   1.000
_cell.length_b   1.000
_cell.length_c   1.000
_cell.angle_alpha   90.00
_cell.angle_beta   90.00
_cell.angle_gamma   90.00
#
_symmetry.space_group_name_H-M   'P 1'
#
loop_
_entity.id
_entity.type
_entity.pdbx_description
1 polymer ?
#
loop_
_entity_poly.entity_id
_entity_poly.type
_entity_poly.pdbx_seq_one_letter_code
_entity_poly.pdbx_strand_id
1 'polypeptide(L)'
;MRLMQHIALPAFAGRRALMAAAVASAGLWLPAAHAVASNDAVAVTAPIAIKSAAGDCRNRPAPAGWPAWDRFAASFMADGARVIDPGTPNGQTTSEGQAYALFFALVADDRPRFERILRWTEDNLAGGDLGARLPAWLWGKKSDGTWGVIDDNPASDADLWIAYALQEAGRLWQLPHYGALGQLLAERILREESTVVDGLGRVLLPAPKGFMPMPDTVRLNPSYVPLQVLRRLAAGSIGAESKAQWMAQLASTQRMIIDSAPRGFAPDWVLYQSGKGFRADEQTAGVGSFNAIRTYLWAGMLAPGEPYRAALAKALTPMLAATQKNGTPPQQVDTRSGAITGIGDAGFSAALLPLLSSRSGANANAAVLQRTRITANDPLARRDNYYEQTLTLFGLGWADGRYRFKQDGMLERGTRCNAR
;
A
#
# COMPACT_ATOMS: atom_id res chain seq x y z
N MET A 1 -3.49 14.58 1.01
CA MET A 1 -3.01 15.57 0.03
C MET A 1 -1.53 15.40 -0.40
N ARG A 2 -0.76 14.44 0.09
CA ARG A 2 0.66 14.27 -0.30
C ARG A 2 0.93 13.10 -1.26
N LEU A 3 -0.04 12.23 -1.52
CA LEU A 3 0.21 11.00 -2.26
C LEU A 3 0.18 11.15 -3.79
N MET A 4 -0.65 12.04 -4.32
CA MET A 4 -0.85 12.17 -5.77
C MET A 4 -0.46 13.53 -6.36
N GLN A 5 0.02 14.50 -5.57
CA GLN A 5 0.47 15.80 -6.08
C GLN A 5 1.68 15.74 -7.05
N HIS A 6 2.29 14.55 -7.23
CA HIS A 6 3.42 14.36 -8.14
C HIS A 6 3.05 13.75 -9.50
N ILE A 7 1.76 13.64 -9.82
CA ILE A 7 1.32 13.17 -11.15
C ILE A 7 1.08 14.35 -12.11
N ALA A 8 0.94 15.57 -11.61
CA ALA A 8 0.74 16.74 -12.44
C ALA A 8 2.04 17.14 -13.18
N LEU A 9 1.98 17.24 -14.49
CA LEU A 9 3.02 17.80 -15.34
C LEU A 9 3.22 19.28 -14.95
N PRO A 10 4.46 19.79 -14.75
CA PRO A 10 4.67 21.20 -14.45
C PRO A 10 4.45 22.04 -15.69
N ALA A 11 3.53 23.00 -15.61
CA ALA A 11 3.50 24.12 -16.53
C ALA A 11 4.70 25.03 -16.23
N PHE A 12 5.50 25.33 -17.25
CA PHE A 12 6.61 26.28 -17.18
C PHE A 12 6.10 27.68 -16.87
N ALA A 13 6.49 28.23 -15.71
CA ALA A 13 6.53 29.67 -15.50
C ALA A 13 7.65 30.01 -14.52
N GLY A 14 8.73 30.56 -15.05
CA GLY A 14 9.83 31.10 -14.25
C GLY A 14 9.44 32.40 -13.51
N ARG A 15 9.93 32.53 -12.27
CA ARG A 15 10.28 33.84 -11.68
C ARG A 15 11.29 33.64 -10.55
N ARG A 16 12.39 34.39 -10.65
CA ARG A 16 13.41 34.62 -9.62
C ARG A 16 12.90 35.59 -8.54
N ALA A 17 13.26 35.36 -7.28
CA ALA A 17 13.43 36.36 -6.23
C ALA A 17 14.10 35.69 -5.02
N LEU A 18 15.28 36.04 -4.71
CA LEU A 18 15.88 37.00 -3.78
C LEU A 18 15.91 36.54 -2.32
N MET A 19 17.17 36.41 -1.85
CA MET A 19 17.58 36.22 -0.45
C MET A 19 17.20 37.41 0.42
N ALA A 20 16.90 37.13 1.69
CA ALA A 20 17.22 38.07 2.78
C ALA A 20 17.65 37.27 4.02
N ALA A 21 18.86 37.57 4.46
CA ALA A 21 19.47 37.12 5.69
C ALA A 21 19.00 37.98 6.85
N ALA A 22 18.79 37.41 8.04
CA ALA A 22 18.80 38.15 9.30
C ALA A 22 19.51 37.33 10.37
N VAL A 23 20.48 37.95 10.98
CA VAL A 23 21.38 37.55 12.03
C VAL A 23 20.88 38.03 13.39
N ALA A 24 21.33 37.36 14.45
CA ALA A 24 21.43 37.72 15.86
C ALA A 24 20.31 37.17 16.76
N SER A 25 20.55 36.76 18.00
CA SER A 25 21.67 36.92 18.94
C SER A 25 21.50 35.92 20.09
N ALA A 26 22.61 35.62 20.73
CA ALA A 26 22.73 34.71 21.87
C ALA A 26 22.08 35.28 23.15
N GLY A 27 21.56 34.39 23.99
CA GLY A 27 21.19 34.65 25.38
C GLY A 27 21.40 33.41 26.22
N LEU A 28 22.50 33.35 26.93
CA LEU A 28 22.82 32.35 27.98
C LEU A 28 21.94 32.58 29.20
N TRP A 29 21.25 31.56 29.65
CA TRP A 29 20.79 31.42 31.02
C TRP A 29 20.90 29.98 31.47
N LEU A 30 21.76 29.73 32.47
CA LEU A 30 21.79 28.53 33.29
C LEU A 30 20.90 28.77 34.55
N PRO A 31 20.19 27.78 35.02
CA PRO A 31 20.09 27.60 36.47
C PRO A 31 20.40 26.19 36.99
N ALA A 32 21.05 26.22 38.06
CA ALA A 32 21.35 25.34 39.19
C ALA A 32 20.66 23.98 39.27
N ALA A 33 21.52 23.00 39.56
CA ALA A 33 21.18 21.66 40.00
C ALA A 33 20.51 21.65 41.38
N HIS A 34 19.44 20.86 41.53
CA HIS A 34 19.01 20.32 42.82
C HIS A 34 18.96 18.80 42.68
N ALA A 35 19.87 18.17 43.42
CA ALA A 35 19.84 16.72 43.62
C ALA A 35 18.79 16.39 44.71
N VAL A 36 17.87 15.49 44.37
CA VAL A 36 17.08 14.78 45.40
C VAL A 36 17.24 13.29 45.07
N ALA A 37 17.90 12.61 46.00
CA ALA A 37 17.96 11.16 46.04
C ALA A 37 16.69 10.60 46.66
N SER A 38 16.08 9.60 46.06
CA SER A 38 15.31 8.60 46.78
C SER A 38 15.32 7.29 46.01
N ASN A 39 15.96 6.30 46.61
CA ASN A 39 15.89 4.90 46.30
C ASN A 39 14.48 4.40 46.56
N ASP A 40 13.80 3.86 45.57
CA ASP A 40 12.80 2.84 45.75
C ASP A 40 12.98 1.79 44.66
N ALA A 41 13.50 0.65 45.10
CA ALA A 41 13.66 -0.54 44.27
C ALA A 41 12.26 -1.13 43.97
N VAL A 42 11.74 -0.92 42.77
CA VAL A 42 10.56 -1.64 42.30
C VAL A 42 10.98 -3.07 41.96
N ALA A 43 10.45 -4.01 42.72
CA ALA A 43 10.63 -5.44 42.50
C ALA A 43 10.18 -5.83 41.07
N VAL A 44 11.13 -6.36 40.30
CA VAL A 44 10.86 -6.96 39.01
C VAL A 44 10.10 -8.26 39.24
N THR A 45 8.79 -8.25 39.07
CA THR A 45 7.97 -9.45 39.04
C THR A 45 8.33 -10.31 37.81
N ALA A 46 8.60 -11.58 38.05
CA ALA A 46 8.94 -12.58 37.08
C ALA A 46 7.91 -12.64 35.94
N PRO A 47 8.32 -12.97 34.70
CA PRO A 47 7.41 -13.04 33.57
C PRO A 47 6.37 -14.15 33.80
N ILE A 48 5.10 -13.77 33.76
CA ILE A 48 3.99 -14.70 33.78
C ILE A 48 4.10 -15.54 32.48
N ALA A 49 4.42 -16.82 32.64
CA ALA A 49 4.41 -17.79 31.56
C ALA A 49 2.96 -17.97 31.07
N ILE A 50 2.59 -17.34 29.97
CA ILE A 50 1.34 -17.58 29.27
C ILE A 50 1.45 -18.97 28.66
N LYS A 51 0.86 -19.98 29.31
CA LYS A 51 0.65 -21.29 28.71
C LYS A 51 -0.20 -21.11 27.46
N SER A 52 0.39 -21.33 26.29
CA SER A 52 -0.34 -21.38 25.03
C SER A 52 -1.27 -22.61 25.05
N ALA A 53 -2.57 -22.37 25.22
CA ALA A 53 -3.56 -23.38 24.93
C ALA A 53 -3.56 -23.62 23.40
N ALA A 54 -2.87 -24.67 22.95
CA ALA A 54 -2.94 -25.18 21.59
C ALA A 54 -4.30 -25.88 21.41
N GLY A 55 -5.38 -25.10 21.34
CA GLY A 55 -6.70 -25.58 20.95
C GLY A 55 -6.78 -25.71 19.43
N ASP A 56 -7.47 -26.74 18.95
CA ASP A 56 -7.71 -26.98 17.53
C ASP A 56 -8.45 -25.78 16.91
N CYS A 57 -7.69 -24.96 16.21
CA CYS A 57 -8.15 -23.70 15.64
C CYS A 57 -8.89 -23.87 14.30
N ARG A 58 -8.88 -25.08 13.72
CA ARG A 58 -9.40 -25.33 12.37
C ARG A 58 -10.91 -25.16 12.23
N ASN A 59 -11.65 -25.17 13.35
CA ASN A 59 -13.11 -25.07 13.38
C ASN A 59 -13.66 -23.83 14.09
N ARG A 60 -12.85 -22.80 14.34
CA ARG A 60 -13.36 -21.57 14.93
C ARG A 60 -13.84 -20.64 13.82
N PRO A 61 -15.12 -20.26 13.77
CA PRO A 61 -15.60 -19.28 12.79
C PRO A 61 -14.83 -17.96 12.90
N ALA A 62 -14.59 -17.32 11.77
CA ALA A 62 -14.05 -15.98 11.75
C ALA A 62 -14.90 -15.08 12.69
N PRO A 63 -14.31 -14.14 13.44
CA PRO A 63 -15.09 -13.23 14.27
C PRO A 63 -16.11 -12.52 13.39
N ALA A 64 -17.37 -12.58 13.75
CA ALA A 64 -18.43 -11.85 13.06
C ALA A 64 -18.08 -10.36 13.04
N GLY A 65 -18.10 -9.76 11.85
CA GLY A 65 -17.81 -8.35 11.63
C GLY A 65 -16.32 -7.97 11.71
N TRP A 66 -16.01 -6.79 11.22
CA TRP A 66 -14.69 -6.16 11.33
C TRP A 66 -14.85 -4.71 11.83
N PRO A 67 -14.85 -4.46 13.16
CA PRO A 67 -15.13 -3.12 13.70
C PRO A 67 -14.21 -2.02 13.17
N ALA A 68 -12.98 -2.34 12.78
CA ALA A 68 -12.07 -1.38 12.15
C ALA A 68 -12.57 -0.96 10.75
N TRP A 69 -13.06 -1.92 9.96
CA TRP A 69 -13.71 -1.64 8.68
C TRP A 69 -14.97 -0.81 8.85
N ASP A 70 -15.80 -1.13 9.83
CA ASP A 70 -17.04 -0.37 10.10
C ASP A 70 -16.73 1.10 10.46
N ARG A 71 -15.69 1.33 11.27
CA ARG A 71 -15.23 2.69 11.60
C ARG A 71 -14.70 3.43 10.38
N PHE A 72 -13.89 2.77 9.56
CA PHE A 72 -13.39 3.34 8.31
C PHE A 72 -14.55 3.73 7.38
N ALA A 73 -15.50 2.83 7.17
CA ALA A 73 -16.66 3.08 6.33
C ALA A 73 -17.49 4.25 6.86
N ALA A 74 -17.72 4.33 8.18
CA ALA A 74 -18.45 5.44 8.81
C ALA A 74 -17.70 6.79 8.70
N SER A 75 -16.38 6.77 8.58
CA SER A 75 -15.55 7.99 8.53
C SER A 75 -15.31 8.51 7.12
N PHE A 76 -15.20 7.63 6.13
CA PHE A 76 -14.71 7.97 4.79
C PHE A 76 -15.65 7.56 3.66
N MET A 77 -16.81 6.96 3.93
CA MET A 77 -17.70 6.55 2.85
C MET A 77 -19.02 7.33 2.88
N ALA A 78 -19.30 8.06 1.81
CA ALA A 78 -20.60 8.65 1.59
C ALA A 78 -21.58 7.60 1.07
N ASP A 79 -22.78 7.53 1.66
CA ASP A 79 -23.87 6.63 1.28
C ASP A 79 -23.47 5.15 1.23
N GLY A 80 -22.37 4.80 1.94
CA GLY A 80 -21.80 3.46 1.98
C GLY A 80 -21.25 2.98 0.63
N ALA A 81 -20.88 3.87 -0.27
CA ALA A 81 -20.46 3.56 -1.63
C ALA A 81 -19.20 4.32 -2.08
N ARG A 82 -19.21 5.63 -1.91
CA ARG A 82 -18.12 6.51 -2.38
C ARG A 82 -17.10 6.74 -1.28
N VAL A 83 -15.86 6.37 -1.49
CA VAL A 83 -14.75 6.67 -0.57
C VAL A 83 -14.27 8.09 -0.79
N ILE A 84 -14.22 8.87 0.28
CA ILE A 84 -13.83 10.29 0.27
C ILE A 84 -12.50 10.45 0.98
N ASP A 85 -11.54 11.14 0.35
CA ASP A 85 -10.36 11.64 1.04
C ASP A 85 -10.63 13.09 1.50
N PRO A 86 -10.89 13.32 2.80
CA PRO A 86 -11.16 14.65 3.34
C PRO A 86 -9.93 15.58 3.29
N GLY A 87 -8.73 15.04 3.10
CA GLY A 87 -7.50 15.79 2.92
C GLY A 87 -7.36 16.42 1.53
N THR A 88 -8.27 16.12 0.60
CA THR A 88 -8.28 16.66 -0.76
C THR A 88 -9.30 17.79 -0.91
N PRO A 89 -9.11 18.68 -1.91
CA PRO A 89 -10.09 19.74 -2.18
C PRO A 89 -11.49 19.14 -2.44
N ASN A 90 -12.49 19.59 -1.68
CA ASN A 90 -13.89 19.14 -1.79
C ASN A 90 -14.12 17.63 -1.60
N GLY A 91 -13.19 16.92 -0.95
CA GLY A 91 -13.35 15.50 -0.69
C GLY A 91 -13.37 14.68 -1.98
N GLN A 92 -12.26 14.61 -2.69
CA GLN A 92 -12.11 13.82 -3.91
C GLN A 92 -12.18 12.31 -3.64
N THR A 93 -12.44 11.55 -4.69
CA THR A 93 -12.42 10.09 -4.70
C THR A 93 -11.41 9.62 -5.71
N THR A 94 -10.58 8.66 -5.31
CA THR A 94 -9.65 7.98 -6.20
C THR A 94 -10.10 6.55 -6.46
N SER A 95 -9.76 6.01 -7.63
CA SER A 95 -9.97 4.58 -7.91
C SER A 95 -9.21 3.70 -6.91
N GLU A 96 -8.05 4.14 -6.39
CA GLU A 96 -7.31 3.46 -5.30
C GLU A 96 -8.19 3.30 -4.05
N GLY A 97 -8.87 4.37 -3.63
CA GLY A 97 -9.76 4.33 -2.47
C GLY A 97 -10.91 3.35 -2.64
N GLN A 98 -11.53 3.34 -3.81
CA GLN A 98 -12.59 2.38 -4.15
C GLN A 98 -12.08 0.94 -4.18
N ALA A 99 -10.91 0.72 -4.79
CA ALA A 99 -10.26 -0.59 -4.89
C ALA A 99 -9.94 -1.20 -3.51
N TYR A 100 -9.36 -0.40 -2.61
CA TYR A 100 -9.06 -0.85 -1.25
C TYR A 100 -10.31 -1.10 -0.43
N ALA A 101 -11.34 -0.25 -0.59
CA ALA A 101 -12.62 -0.46 0.07
C ALA A 101 -13.33 -1.75 -0.40
N LEU A 102 -13.26 -2.09 -1.69
CA LEU A 102 -13.72 -3.39 -2.21
C LEU A 102 -12.99 -4.55 -1.53
N PHE A 103 -11.67 -4.47 -1.41
CA PHE A 103 -10.88 -5.49 -0.74
C PHE A 103 -11.26 -5.63 0.75
N PHE A 104 -11.42 -4.52 1.47
CA PHE A 104 -11.80 -4.57 2.89
C PHE A 104 -13.22 -5.09 3.09
N ALA A 105 -14.16 -4.70 2.24
CA ALA A 105 -15.52 -5.25 2.26
C ALA A 105 -15.53 -6.77 2.02
N LEU A 106 -14.70 -7.24 1.06
CA LEU A 106 -14.54 -8.66 0.79
C LEU A 106 -13.95 -9.42 1.98
N VAL A 107 -12.92 -8.88 2.64
CA VAL A 107 -12.31 -9.46 3.86
C VAL A 107 -13.32 -9.52 4.99
N ALA A 108 -14.13 -8.47 5.15
CA ALA A 108 -15.16 -8.37 6.18
C ALA A 108 -16.39 -9.26 5.90
N ASP A 109 -16.49 -9.89 4.73
CA ASP A 109 -17.69 -10.56 4.24
C ASP A 109 -18.90 -9.62 4.11
N ASP A 110 -18.64 -8.33 3.87
CA ASP A 110 -19.65 -7.27 3.77
C ASP A 110 -20.10 -7.09 2.31
N ARG A 111 -20.81 -8.09 1.83
CA ARG A 111 -21.32 -8.12 0.46
C ARG A 111 -22.19 -6.91 0.12
N PRO A 112 -23.10 -6.43 0.98
CA PRO A 112 -23.91 -5.27 0.64
C PRO A 112 -23.11 -3.98 0.40
N ARG A 113 -22.02 -3.72 1.19
CA ARG A 113 -21.13 -2.59 0.90
C ARG A 113 -20.30 -2.83 -0.35
N PHE A 114 -19.78 -4.04 -0.55
CA PHE A 114 -19.05 -4.39 -1.77
C PHE A 114 -19.86 -4.06 -3.03
N GLU A 115 -21.10 -4.47 -3.09
CA GLU A 115 -22.00 -4.22 -4.23
C GLU A 115 -22.25 -2.73 -4.47
N ARG A 116 -22.42 -1.94 -3.40
CA ARG A 116 -22.58 -0.49 -3.52
C ARG A 116 -21.31 0.21 -4.01
N ILE A 117 -20.15 -0.17 -3.46
CA ILE A 117 -18.86 0.37 -3.87
C ILE A 117 -18.60 0.06 -5.35
N LEU A 118 -18.81 -1.19 -5.74
CA LEU A 118 -18.62 -1.63 -7.13
C LEU A 118 -19.50 -0.84 -8.09
N ARG A 119 -20.80 -0.75 -7.80
CA ARG A 119 -21.73 0.00 -8.64
C ARG A 119 -21.34 1.47 -8.76
N TRP A 120 -21.00 2.11 -7.63
CA TRP A 120 -20.57 3.51 -7.67
C TRP A 120 -19.31 3.68 -8.52
N THR A 121 -18.34 2.76 -8.40
CA THR A 121 -17.09 2.76 -9.18
C THR A 121 -17.40 2.62 -10.67
N GLU A 122 -18.25 1.68 -11.03
CA GLU A 122 -18.68 1.44 -12.40
C GLU A 122 -19.39 2.65 -13.01
N ASP A 123 -20.38 3.17 -12.30
CA ASP A 123 -21.20 4.30 -12.78
C ASP A 123 -20.40 5.60 -12.91
N ASN A 124 -19.48 5.89 -11.97
CA ASN A 124 -18.83 7.19 -11.87
C ASN A 124 -17.40 7.22 -12.42
N LEU A 125 -16.66 6.10 -12.37
CA LEU A 125 -15.27 6.05 -12.83
C LEU A 125 -15.11 5.32 -14.17
N ALA A 126 -16.00 4.37 -14.48
CA ALA A 126 -15.93 3.58 -15.70
C ALA A 126 -17.07 3.87 -16.71
N GLY A 127 -17.85 4.93 -16.47
CA GLY A 127 -18.95 5.34 -17.37
C GLY A 127 -20.04 4.30 -17.54
N GLY A 128 -20.28 3.50 -16.50
CA GLY A 128 -21.34 2.49 -16.43
C GLY A 128 -20.93 1.09 -16.89
N ASP A 129 -19.68 0.88 -17.29
CA ASP A 129 -19.23 -0.45 -17.78
C ASP A 129 -17.72 -0.68 -17.53
N LEU A 130 -17.42 -1.36 -16.42
CA LEU A 130 -16.03 -1.81 -16.10
C LEU A 130 -15.52 -2.88 -17.08
N GLY A 131 -16.38 -3.59 -17.77
CA GLY A 131 -15.97 -4.52 -18.81
C GLY A 131 -15.47 -3.81 -20.08
N ALA A 132 -15.99 -2.60 -20.35
CA ALA A 132 -15.67 -1.81 -21.53
C ALA A 132 -14.47 -0.88 -21.34
N ARG A 133 -14.17 -0.44 -20.11
CA ARG A 133 -13.06 0.50 -19.85
C ARG A 133 -12.48 0.37 -18.44
N LEU A 134 -11.21 0.77 -18.29
CA LEU A 134 -10.57 0.95 -16.98
C LEU A 134 -11.18 2.15 -16.26
N PRO A 135 -11.30 2.13 -14.92
CA PRO A 135 -11.82 3.25 -14.16
C PRO A 135 -10.86 4.44 -14.16
N ALA A 136 -11.38 5.64 -14.35
CA ALA A 136 -10.66 6.89 -14.18
C ALA A 136 -10.10 7.00 -12.75
N TRP A 137 -8.85 7.50 -12.60
CA TRP A 137 -8.24 7.52 -11.27
C TRP A 137 -8.79 8.58 -10.33
N LEU A 138 -9.32 9.72 -10.87
CA LEU A 138 -9.71 10.86 -10.04
C LEU A 138 -11.10 11.38 -10.39
N TRP A 139 -11.95 11.46 -9.36
CA TRP A 139 -13.30 12.01 -9.42
C TRP A 139 -13.50 13.05 -8.32
N GLY A 140 -14.26 14.10 -8.63
CA GLY A 140 -14.53 15.16 -7.68
C GLY A 140 -15.24 16.37 -8.29
N LYS A 141 -15.19 17.48 -7.57
CA LYS A 141 -15.75 18.76 -8.06
C LYS A 141 -14.78 19.40 -9.04
N LYS A 142 -15.23 19.62 -10.27
CA LYS A 142 -14.46 20.26 -11.34
C LYS A 142 -14.38 21.77 -11.16
N SER A 143 -13.55 22.44 -11.96
CA SER A 143 -13.37 23.89 -11.96
C SER A 143 -14.64 24.65 -12.34
N ASP A 144 -15.53 24.03 -13.12
CA ASP A 144 -16.84 24.60 -13.49
C ASP A 144 -17.91 24.39 -12.41
N GLY A 145 -17.57 23.78 -11.28
CA GLY A 145 -18.46 23.51 -10.17
C GLY A 145 -19.27 22.21 -10.28
N THR A 146 -19.21 21.52 -11.42
CA THR A 146 -19.88 20.22 -11.60
C THR A 146 -19.09 19.09 -10.95
N TRP A 147 -19.76 17.98 -10.61
CA TRP A 147 -19.15 16.77 -10.10
C TRP A 147 -18.94 15.77 -11.24
N GLY A 148 -17.79 15.12 -11.26
CA GLY A 148 -17.48 14.11 -12.27
C GLY A 148 -16.00 13.72 -12.29
N VAL A 149 -15.61 12.99 -13.32
CA VAL A 149 -14.21 12.62 -13.58
C VAL A 149 -13.38 13.87 -13.82
N ILE A 150 -12.32 14.06 -13.02
CA ILE A 150 -11.36 15.18 -13.13
C ILE A 150 -10.20 14.79 -14.05
N ASP A 151 -9.72 13.56 -13.92
CA ASP A 151 -8.66 12.99 -14.75
C ASP A 151 -9.07 11.56 -15.14
N ASP A 152 -9.18 11.31 -16.44
CA ASP A 152 -9.68 10.07 -17.04
C ASP A 152 -8.61 8.98 -17.20
N ASN A 153 -7.34 9.29 -16.91
CA ASN A 153 -6.28 8.29 -16.94
C ASN A 153 -6.57 7.25 -15.84
N PRO A 154 -6.49 5.95 -16.10
CA PRO A 154 -6.63 4.97 -15.03
C PRO A 154 -5.38 4.91 -14.13
N ALA A 155 -5.45 4.17 -13.02
CA ALA A 155 -4.33 3.91 -12.13
C ALA A 155 -4.18 2.40 -11.92
N SER A 156 -3.11 1.86 -12.46
CA SER A 156 -2.93 0.41 -12.56
C SER A 156 -2.88 -0.33 -11.21
N ASP A 157 -2.46 0.32 -10.12
CA ASP A 157 -2.54 -0.27 -8.78
C ASP A 157 -3.99 -0.48 -8.34
N ALA A 158 -4.85 0.50 -8.59
CA ALA A 158 -6.27 0.41 -8.31
C ALA A 158 -6.94 -0.67 -9.16
N ASP A 159 -6.64 -0.69 -10.45
CA ASP A 159 -7.23 -1.62 -11.41
C ASP A 159 -6.86 -3.07 -11.09
N LEU A 160 -5.61 -3.32 -10.68
CA LEU A 160 -5.17 -4.61 -10.16
C LEU A 160 -5.98 -5.05 -8.93
N TRP A 161 -6.19 -4.16 -7.95
CA TRP A 161 -6.93 -4.50 -6.75
C TRP A 161 -8.42 -4.68 -7.01
N ILE A 162 -9.03 -3.93 -7.95
CA ILE A 162 -10.43 -4.15 -8.37
C ILE A 162 -10.56 -5.51 -9.06
N ALA A 163 -9.70 -5.83 -10.02
CA ALA A 163 -9.71 -7.12 -10.71
C ALA A 163 -9.52 -8.28 -9.71
N TYR A 164 -8.59 -8.14 -8.76
CA TYR A 164 -8.37 -9.09 -7.69
C TYR A 164 -9.61 -9.29 -6.80
N ALA A 165 -10.18 -8.20 -6.30
CA ALA A 165 -11.34 -8.25 -5.42
C ALA A 165 -12.54 -8.91 -6.11
N LEU A 166 -12.76 -8.63 -7.40
CA LEU A 166 -13.81 -9.24 -8.20
C LEU A 166 -13.59 -10.75 -8.41
N GLN A 167 -12.36 -11.18 -8.77
CA GLN A 167 -12.07 -12.61 -8.93
C GLN A 167 -12.25 -13.37 -7.62
N GLU A 168 -11.82 -12.80 -6.50
CA GLU A 168 -11.96 -13.42 -5.19
C GLU A 168 -13.40 -13.37 -4.66
N ALA A 169 -14.17 -12.31 -4.95
CA ALA A 169 -15.59 -12.25 -4.65
C ALA A 169 -16.37 -13.34 -5.41
N GLY A 170 -16.08 -13.50 -6.71
CA GLY A 170 -16.65 -14.58 -7.52
C GLY A 170 -16.42 -15.96 -6.92
N ARG A 171 -15.20 -16.22 -6.45
CA ARG A 171 -14.81 -17.48 -5.82
C ARG A 171 -15.41 -17.67 -4.43
N LEU A 172 -15.28 -16.67 -3.55
CA LEU A 172 -15.67 -16.77 -2.13
C LEU A 172 -17.19 -16.76 -1.93
N TRP A 173 -17.91 -16.00 -2.74
CA TRP A 173 -19.35 -15.90 -2.68
C TRP A 173 -20.08 -16.82 -3.68
N GLN A 174 -19.32 -17.54 -4.51
CA GLN A 174 -19.86 -18.42 -5.55
C GLN A 174 -20.76 -17.65 -6.55
N LEU A 175 -20.31 -16.48 -6.96
CA LEU A 175 -20.97 -15.57 -7.88
C LEU A 175 -20.15 -15.39 -9.17
N PRO A 176 -20.37 -16.26 -10.17
CA PRO A 176 -19.52 -16.32 -11.37
C PRO A 176 -19.39 -15.00 -12.13
N HIS A 177 -20.41 -14.13 -12.10
CA HIS A 177 -20.38 -12.84 -12.78
C HIS A 177 -19.27 -11.92 -12.27
N TYR A 178 -18.97 -11.90 -10.96
CA TYR A 178 -17.82 -11.15 -10.44
C TYR A 178 -16.49 -11.72 -10.95
N GLY A 179 -16.37 -13.05 -10.96
CA GLY A 179 -15.17 -13.70 -11.50
C GLY A 179 -14.94 -13.37 -12.98
N ALA A 180 -16.02 -13.38 -13.77
CA ALA A 180 -15.98 -13.03 -15.19
C ALA A 180 -15.59 -11.56 -15.41
N LEU A 181 -16.20 -10.62 -14.65
CA LEU A 181 -15.86 -9.20 -14.73
C LEU A 181 -14.40 -8.95 -14.31
N GLY A 182 -13.94 -9.58 -13.22
CA GLY A 182 -12.55 -9.48 -12.78
C GLY A 182 -11.55 -10.04 -13.79
N GLN A 183 -11.94 -11.08 -14.55
CA GLN A 183 -11.13 -11.61 -15.64
C GLN A 183 -11.06 -10.64 -16.83
N LEU A 184 -12.19 -10.08 -17.24
CA LEU A 184 -12.22 -9.07 -18.31
C LEU A 184 -11.35 -7.87 -17.97
N LEU A 185 -11.40 -7.40 -16.72
CA LEU A 185 -10.57 -6.30 -16.25
C LEU A 185 -9.08 -6.68 -16.26
N ALA A 186 -8.73 -7.88 -15.82
CA ALA A 186 -7.34 -8.37 -15.86
C ALA A 186 -6.77 -8.44 -17.28
N GLU A 187 -7.55 -8.90 -18.25
CA GLU A 187 -7.15 -8.91 -19.68
C GLU A 187 -6.97 -7.48 -20.22
N ARG A 188 -7.83 -6.56 -19.78
CA ARG A 188 -7.74 -5.15 -20.17
C ARG A 188 -6.48 -4.48 -19.61
N ILE A 189 -6.14 -4.73 -18.35
CA ILE A 189 -4.90 -4.25 -17.71
C ILE A 189 -3.67 -4.72 -18.50
N LEU A 190 -3.60 -6.00 -18.86
CA LEU A 190 -2.50 -6.52 -19.69
C LEU A 190 -2.40 -5.82 -21.04
N ARG A 191 -3.52 -5.51 -21.66
CA ARG A 191 -3.57 -4.89 -23.00
C ARG A 191 -3.27 -3.40 -22.96
N GLU A 192 -3.78 -2.67 -21.98
CA GLU A 192 -3.79 -1.20 -21.96
C GLU A 192 -2.71 -0.60 -21.04
N GLU A 193 -2.31 -1.29 -20.00
CA GLU A 193 -1.38 -0.77 -18.98
C GLU A 193 -0.05 -1.52 -18.93
N SER A 194 0.14 -2.58 -19.72
CA SER A 194 1.42 -3.28 -19.73
C SER A 194 2.18 -3.14 -21.05
N THR A 195 3.50 -3.13 -20.95
CA THR A 195 4.40 -3.08 -22.10
C THR A 195 5.62 -3.95 -21.87
N VAL A 196 6.33 -4.30 -22.95
CA VAL A 196 7.62 -4.99 -22.88
C VAL A 196 8.73 -3.96 -23.03
N VAL A 197 9.65 -3.95 -22.07
CA VAL A 197 10.81 -3.04 -22.06
C VAL A 197 12.08 -3.87 -22.22
N ASP A 198 12.90 -3.50 -23.19
CA ASP A 198 14.15 -4.21 -23.46
C ASP A 198 15.06 -4.24 -22.21
N GLY A 199 15.62 -5.41 -21.93
CA GLY A 199 16.46 -5.67 -20.76
C GLY A 199 15.71 -5.80 -19.43
N LEU A 200 14.41 -5.43 -19.35
CA LEU A 200 13.60 -5.59 -18.12
C LEU A 200 12.51 -6.65 -18.27
N GLY A 201 11.92 -6.77 -19.44
CA GLY A 201 10.79 -7.64 -19.71
C GLY A 201 9.44 -6.92 -19.65
N ARG A 202 8.36 -7.67 -19.43
CA ARG A 202 7.01 -7.08 -19.32
C ARG A 202 6.85 -6.33 -18.00
N VAL A 203 6.43 -5.08 -18.09
CA VAL A 203 6.17 -4.20 -16.94
C VAL A 203 4.76 -3.65 -16.98
N LEU A 204 4.21 -3.37 -15.81
CA LEU A 204 2.99 -2.60 -15.65
C LEU A 204 3.36 -1.12 -15.56
N LEU A 205 2.84 -0.32 -16.46
CA LEU A 205 2.91 1.13 -16.38
C LEU A 205 1.94 1.62 -15.31
N PRO A 206 2.24 2.69 -14.58
CA PRO A 206 1.31 3.26 -13.60
C PRO A 206 -0.03 3.71 -14.20
N ALA A 207 -0.02 4.05 -15.49
CA ALA A 207 -1.19 4.34 -16.32
C ALA A 207 -0.80 4.25 -17.81
N PRO A 208 -1.75 4.18 -18.73
CA PRO A 208 -1.48 4.16 -20.18
C PRO A 208 -0.79 5.42 -20.69
N LYS A 209 -1.06 6.59 -20.09
CA LYS A 209 -0.55 7.89 -20.55
C LYS A 209 0.43 8.47 -19.53
N GLY A 210 1.55 9.05 -20.01
CA GLY A 210 2.45 9.87 -19.20
C GLY A 210 3.64 9.14 -18.53
N PHE A 211 3.76 7.82 -18.68
CA PHE A 211 4.78 7.02 -17.99
C PHE A 211 5.86 6.43 -18.89
N MET A 212 5.88 6.85 -20.14
CA MET A 212 6.98 6.61 -21.10
C MET A 212 7.54 7.96 -21.56
N PRO A 213 8.41 8.60 -20.76
CA PRO A 213 8.93 9.94 -21.09
C PRO A 213 9.82 9.94 -22.34
N MET A 214 10.40 8.79 -22.70
CA MET A 214 11.14 8.53 -23.94
C MET A 214 10.84 7.11 -24.42
N PRO A 215 11.04 6.78 -25.72
CA PRO A 215 10.73 5.46 -26.25
C PRO A 215 11.45 4.29 -25.55
N ASP A 216 12.63 4.52 -25.00
CA ASP A 216 13.47 3.54 -24.28
C ASP A 216 13.40 3.66 -22.76
N THR A 217 12.56 4.54 -22.23
CA THR A 217 12.51 4.87 -20.81
C THR A 217 11.09 4.78 -20.27
N VAL A 218 10.93 4.06 -19.15
CA VAL A 218 9.66 3.97 -18.42
C VAL A 218 9.82 4.51 -17.02
N ARG A 219 8.78 5.21 -16.53
CA ARG A 219 8.65 5.67 -15.16
C ARG A 219 7.73 4.70 -14.41
N LEU A 220 8.23 4.06 -13.38
CA LEU A 220 7.57 2.97 -12.67
C LEU A 220 7.39 3.32 -11.19
N ASN A 221 6.42 2.65 -10.57
CA ASN A 221 6.18 2.72 -9.13
C ASN A 221 6.21 1.31 -8.52
N PRO A 222 7.22 0.98 -7.69
CA PRO A 222 7.34 -0.36 -7.11
C PRO A 222 6.16 -0.75 -6.21
N SER A 223 5.43 0.21 -5.65
CA SER A 223 4.28 -0.05 -4.79
C SER A 223 3.00 -0.42 -5.54
N TYR A 224 2.95 -0.19 -6.85
CA TYR A 224 1.76 -0.43 -7.67
C TYR A 224 1.52 -1.91 -7.99
N VAL A 225 2.52 -2.75 -7.79
CA VAL A 225 2.52 -4.15 -8.29
C VAL A 225 2.67 -5.19 -7.16
N PRO A 226 1.65 -5.38 -6.30
CA PRO A 226 1.68 -6.40 -5.26
C PRO A 226 1.72 -7.80 -5.86
N LEU A 227 2.81 -8.56 -5.58
CA LEU A 227 3.05 -9.86 -6.22
C LEU A 227 1.95 -10.87 -5.94
N GLN A 228 1.33 -10.85 -4.75
CA GLN A 228 0.21 -11.73 -4.42
C GLN A 228 -1.01 -11.48 -5.31
N VAL A 229 -1.25 -10.22 -5.70
CA VAL A 229 -2.30 -9.86 -6.66
C VAL A 229 -1.96 -10.40 -8.05
N LEU A 230 -0.74 -10.14 -8.53
CA LEU A 230 -0.27 -10.66 -9.82
C LEU A 230 -0.34 -12.20 -9.88
N ARG A 231 0.01 -12.91 -8.78
CA ARG A 231 -0.14 -14.37 -8.68
C ARG A 231 -1.57 -14.82 -8.88
N ARG A 232 -2.52 -14.12 -8.24
CA ARG A 232 -3.94 -14.44 -8.36
C ARG A 232 -4.44 -14.25 -9.78
N LEU A 233 -4.04 -13.14 -10.43
CA LEU A 233 -4.42 -12.88 -11.82
C LEU A 233 -3.81 -13.90 -12.78
N ALA A 234 -2.55 -14.29 -12.57
CA ALA A 234 -1.93 -15.38 -13.32
C ALA A 234 -2.64 -16.72 -13.14
N ALA A 235 -3.02 -17.07 -11.89
CA ALA A 235 -3.74 -18.30 -11.58
C ALA A 235 -5.18 -18.31 -12.12
N GLY A 236 -5.80 -17.13 -12.22
CA GLY A 236 -7.16 -16.95 -12.74
C GLY A 236 -7.24 -16.78 -14.26
N SER A 237 -6.13 -16.69 -14.96
CA SER A 237 -6.11 -16.50 -16.43
C SER A 237 -6.72 -17.70 -17.16
N ILE A 238 -7.59 -17.43 -18.13
CA ILE A 238 -8.28 -18.46 -18.93
C ILE A 238 -7.34 -18.96 -20.03
N GLY A 239 -6.51 -18.08 -20.61
CA GLY A 239 -5.59 -18.41 -21.72
C GLY A 239 -4.15 -18.61 -21.25
N ALA A 240 -3.40 -19.49 -21.94
CA ALA A 240 -1.99 -19.72 -21.69
C ALA A 240 -1.14 -18.45 -21.92
N GLU A 241 -1.52 -17.63 -22.89
CA GLU A 241 -0.83 -16.37 -23.21
C GLU A 241 -0.95 -15.35 -22.08
N SER A 242 -2.17 -15.06 -21.62
CA SER A 242 -2.39 -14.13 -20.50
C SER A 242 -1.67 -14.61 -19.24
N LYS A 243 -1.72 -15.92 -18.95
CA LYS A 243 -0.95 -16.49 -17.84
C LYS A 243 0.54 -16.26 -18.00
N ALA A 244 1.11 -16.48 -19.18
CA ALA A 244 2.53 -16.24 -19.46
C ALA A 244 2.90 -14.75 -19.28
N GLN A 245 2.02 -13.84 -19.72
CA GLN A 245 2.22 -12.39 -19.57
C GLN A 245 2.24 -11.98 -18.09
N TRP A 246 1.31 -12.46 -17.27
CA TRP A 246 1.32 -12.22 -15.83
C TRP A 246 2.56 -12.82 -15.13
N MET A 247 3.01 -14.01 -15.56
CA MET A 247 4.23 -14.61 -15.03
C MET A 247 5.48 -13.81 -15.40
N ALA A 248 5.54 -13.25 -16.60
CA ALA A 248 6.61 -12.35 -17.01
C ALA A 248 6.59 -11.04 -16.20
N GLN A 249 5.38 -10.51 -15.93
CA GLN A 249 5.18 -9.34 -15.06
C GLN A 249 5.70 -9.58 -13.62
N LEU A 250 5.48 -10.77 -13.06
CA LEU A 250 6.01 -11.14 -11.73
C LEU A 250 7.54 -11.09 -11.70
N ALA A 251 8.21 -11.61 -12.72
CA ALA A 251 9.67 -11.64 -12.80
C ALA A 251 10.26 -10.22 -12.89
N SER A 252 9.72 -9.37 -13.74
CA SER A 252 10.15 -7.97 -13.87
C SER A 252 9.84 -7.15 -12.61
N THR A 253 8.70 -7.40 -11.95
CA THR A 253 8.34 -6.76 -10.68
C THR A 253 9.33 -7.08 -9.58
N GLN A 254 9.71 -8.34 -9.43
CA GLN A 254 10.73 -8.72 -8.44
C GLN A 254 12.05 -8.00 -8.70
N ARG A 255 12.52 -7.97 -9.96
CA ARG A 255 13.71 -7.23 -10.35
C ARG A 255 13.57 -5.74 -10.06
N MET A 256 12.46 -5.13 -10.44
CA MET A 256 12.20 -3.72 -10.18
C MET A 256 12.33 -3.40 -8.69
N ILE A 257 11.69 -4.14 -7.79
CA ILE A 257 11.72 -3.88 -6.35
C ILE A 257 13.16 -4.01 -5.80
N ILE A 258 13.93 -4.98 -6.25
CA ILE A 258 15.30 -5.22 -5.75
C ILE A 258 16.29 -4.21 -6.35
N ASP A 259 16.27 -4.07 -7.67
CA ASP A 259 17.30 -3.32 -8.40
C ASP A 259 17.08 -1.80 -8.28
N SER A 260 15.85 -1.34 -8.04
CA SER A 260 15.55 0.07 -7.76
C SER A 260 15.89 0.51 -6.33
N ALA A 261 16.22 -0.43 -5.45
CA ALA A 261 16.51 -0.21 -4.03
C ALA A 261 17.94 -0.65 -3.66
N PRO A 262 19.00 -0.08 -4.26
CA PRO A 262 20.37 -0.57 -4.09
C PRO A 262 20.89 -0.50 -2.64
N ARG A 263 20.27 0.36 -1.81
CA ARG A 263 20.52 0.46 -0.36
C ARG A 263 19.44 -0.20 0.48
N GLY A 264 18.49 -0.93 -0.15
CA GLY A 264 17.38 -1.61 0.50
C GLY A 264 16.24 -0.70 0.95
N PHE A 265 16.20 0.53 0.41
CA PHE A 265 15.09 1.46 0.58
C PHE A 265 14.37 1.61 -0.75
N ALA A 266 13.11 1.18 -0.80
CA ALA A 266 12.28 1.31 -1.99
C ALA A 266 11.99 2.78 -2.30
N PRO A 267 12.08 3.21 -3.58
CA PRO A 267 11.68 4.54 -3.98
C PRO A 267 10.16 4.66 -4.15
N ASP A 268 9.62 5.88 -4.08
CA ASP A 268 8.26 6.15 -4.51
C ASP A 268 8.11 5.98 -6.02
N TRP A 269 9.08 6.49 -6.77
CA TRP A 269 9.14 6.41 -8.22
C TRP A 269 10.56 6.11 -8.70
N VAL A 270 10.65 5.39 -9.81
CA VAL A 270 11.94 5.02 -10.42
C VAL A 270 11.83 5.10 -11.94
N LEU A 271 12.93 5.46 -12.59
CA LEU A 271 13.07 5.36 -14.03
C LEU A 271 13.86 4.09 -14.36
N TYR A 272 13.42 3.39 -15.40
CA TYR A 272 14.22 2.36 -16.05
C TYR A 272 14.47 2.78 -17.50
N GLN A 273 15.71 2.74 -17.93
CA GLN A 273 16.11 2.99 -19.30
C GLN A 273 16.80 1.76 -19.89
N SER A 274 16.33 1.31 -21.06
CA SER A 274 16.92 0.18 -21.78
C SER A 274 18.42 0.38 -21.97
N GLY A 275 19.21 -0.67 -21.68
CA GLY A 275 20.67 -0.63 -21.74
C GLY A 275 21.37 0.11 -20.60
N LYS A 276 20.65 0.87 -19.76
CA LYS A 276 21.23 1.62 -18.63
C LYS A 276 20.72 1.14 -17.27
N GLY A 277 19.56 0.46 -17.22
CA GLY A 277 18.99 -0.05 -15.98
C GLY A 277 18.18 0.98 -15.18
N PHE A 278 18.01 0.72 -13.87
CA PHE A 278 17.26 1.58 -12.96
C PHE A 278 18.06 2.81 -12.53
N ARG A 279 17.37 3.95 -12.45
CA ARG A 279 17.91 5.21 -11.92
C ARG A 279 16.86 5.96 -11.13
N ALA A 280 17.31 6.82 -10.23
CA ALA A 280 16.41 7.67 -9.45
C ALA A 280 15.53 8.53 -10.38
N ASP A 281 14.26 8.63 -10.04
CA ASP A 281 13.33 9.56 -10.68
C ASP A 281 13.67 10.98 -10.24
N GLU A 282 14.01 11.86 -11.17
CA GLU A 282 14.42 13.23 -10.88
C GLU A 282 13.27 14.09 -10.35
N GLN A 283 12.02 13.79 -10.75
CA GLN A 283 10.85 14.54 -10.30
C GLN A 283 10.58 14.34 -8.80
N THR A 284 10.94 13.17 -8.25
CA THR A 284 10.81 12.85 -6.83
C THR A 284 12.14 12.79 -6.09
N ALA A 285 13.23 13.21 -6.75
CA ALA A 285 14.59 13.25 -6.19
C ALA A 285 15.07 11.90 -5.62
N GLY A 286 14.52 10.77 -6.09
CA GLY A 286 14.85 9.44 -5.61
C GLY A 286 14.40 9.16 -4.18
N VAL A 287 13.33 9.78 -3.74
CA VAL A 287 12.76 9.62 -2.39
C VAL A 287 11.87 8.39 -2.32
N GLY A 288 11.93 7.68 -1.19
CA GLY A 288 10.94 6.70 -0.77
C GLY A 288 10.16 7.20 0.44
N SER A 289 8.83 7.25 0.36
CA SER A 289 7.94 7.77 1.40
C SER A 289 6.57 7.09 1.33
N PHE A 290 5.51 7.85 1.04
CA PHE A 290 4.12 7.39 1.08
C PHE A 290 3.76 6.34 0.03
N ASN A 291 4.38 6.32 -1.14
CA ASN A 291 4.21 5.21 -2.08
C ASN A 291 5.06 4.01 -1.64
N ALA A 292 6.34 4.24 -1.39
CA ALA A 292 7.31 3.20 -1.07
C ALA A 292 6.90 2.33 0.12
N ILE A 293 6.21 2.89 1.12
CA ILE A 293 5.79 2.14 2.31
C ILE A 293 4.90 0.94 1.97
N ARG A 294 4.11 1.01 0.90
CA ARG A 294 3.29 -0.10 0.41
C ARG A 294 4.13 -1.24 -0.17
N THR A 295 5.31 -0.96 -0.71
CA THR A 295 6.23 -2.01 -1.19
C THR A 295 6.62 -2.96 -0.05
N TYR A 296 6.92 -2.42 1.14
CA TYR A 296 7.22 -3.23 2.34
C TYR A 296 5.98 -3.97 2.84
N LEU A 297 4.82 -3.34 2.79
CA LEU A 297 3.55 -3.94 3.17
C LEU A 297 3.25 -5.18 2.33
N TRP A 298 3.32 -5.04 1.00
CA TRP A 298 3.07 -6.14 0.07
C TRP A 298 4.09 -7.26 0.20
N ALA A 299 5.38 -6.93 0.32
CA ALA A 299 6.44 -7.92 0.52
C ALA A 299 6.25 -8.71 1.83
N GLY A 300 5.81 -8.06 2.90
CA GLY A 300 5.55 -8.70 4.18
C GLY A 300 4.36 -9.65 4.17
N MET A 301 3.38 -9.41 3.31
CA MET A 301 2.17 -10.21 3.17
C MET A 301 2.31 -11.44 2.27
N LEU A 302 3.45 -11.62 1.61
CA LEU A 302 3.68 -12.77 0.74
C LEU A 302 3.57 -14.10 1.48
N ALA A 303 2.95 -15.08 0.86
CA ALA A 303 2.84 -16.44 1.40
C ALA A 303 4.21 -17.05 1.71
N PRO A 304 4.33 -17.92 2.71
CA PRO A 304 5.61 -18.57 3.04
C PRO A 304 6.28 -19.30 1.87
N GLY A 305 5.48 -19.92 0.99
CA GLY A 305 5.94 -20.62 -0.20
C GLY A 305 6.15 -19.74 -1.46
N GLU A 306 6.00 -18.41 -1.37
CA GLU A 306 6.23 -17.53 -2.53
C GLU A 306 7.71 -17.51 -2.91
N PRO A 307 8.08 -17.87 -4.16
CA PRO A 307 9.49 -17.99 -4.57
C PRO A 307 10.32 -16.72 -4.36
N TYR A 308 9.71 -15.54 -4.52
CA TYR A 308 10.42 -14.25 -4.41
C TYR A 308 10.49 -13.71 -2.98
N ARG A 309 9.75 -14.29 -2.04
CA ARG A 309 9.62 -13.80 -0.67
C ARG A 309 10.97 -13.62 0.04
N ALA A 310 11.83 -14.63 -0.02
CA ALA A 310 13.12 -14.59 0.67
C ALA A 310 14.04 -13.49 0.12
N ALA A 311 14.11 -13.35 -1.21
CA ALA A 311 14.92 -12.33 -1.87
C ALA A 311 14.43 -10.91 -1.54
N LEU A 312 13.12 -10.67 -1.62
CA LEU A 312 12.52 -9.37 -1.28
C LEU A 312 12.69 -9.04 0.21
N ALA A 313 12.44 -9.99 1.10
CA ALA A 313 12.64 -9.79 2.52
C ALA A 313 14.10 -9.45 2.86
N LYS A 314 15.06 -10.06 2.17
CA LYS A 314 16.50 -9.74 2.32
C LYS A 314 16.80 -8.33 1.79
N ALA A 315 16.34 -8.00 0.58
CA ALA A 315 16.60 -6.71 -0.05
C ALA A 315 16.05 -5.54 0.78
N LEU A 316 14.87 -5.71 1.40
CA LEU A 316 14.18 -4.66 2.15
C LEU A 316 14.55 -4.61 3.65
N THR A 317 15.54 -5.39 4.10
CA THR A 317 16.00 -5.41 5.51
C THR A 317 16.43 -4.04 6.06
N PRO A 318 17.08 -3.13 5.30
CA PRO A 318 17.50 -1.83 5.82
C PRO A 318 16.37 -0.97 6.40
N MET A 319 15.16 -1.03 5.84
CA MET A 319 13.99 -0.35 6.42
C MET A 319 13.65 -0.89 7.81
N LEU A 320 13.72 -2.21 8.00
CA LEU A 320 13.47 -2.82 9.30
C LEU A 320 14.55 -2.45 10.33
N ALA A 321 15.82 -2.44 9.92
CA ALA A 321 16.92 -2.02 10.76
C ALA A 321 16.81 -0.55 11.17
N ALA A 322 16.43 0.33 10.25
CA ALA A 322 16.17 1.73 10.54
C ALA A 322 15.02 1.90 11.54
N THR A 323 13.91 1.16 11.36
CA THR A 323 12.77 1.17 12.28
C THR A 323 13.15 0.67 13.67
N GLN A 324 13.95 -0.40 13.77
CA GLN A 324 14.44 -0.91 15.05
C GLN A 324 15.33 0.10 15.77
N LYS A 325 16.28 0.69 15.04
CA LYS A 325 17.21 1.68 15.59
C LYS A 325 16.50 2.93 16.12
N ASN A 326 15.50 3.41 15.38
CA ASN A 326 14.83 4.68 15.69
C ASN A 326 13.57 4.47 16.58
N GLY A 327 13.13 3.22 16.78
CA GLY A 327 11.85 2.90 17.44
C GLY A 327 10.61 3.20 16.60
N THR A 328 10.77 3.88 15.48
CA THR A 328 9.71 4.29 14.55
C THR A 328 10.16 4.16 13.10
N PRO A 329 9.26 3.87 12.16
CA PRO A 329 9.58 3.93 10.73
C PRO A 329 9.99 5.36 10.33
N PRO A 330 10.98 5.53 9.44
CA PRO A 330 11.22 6.83 8.83
C PRO A 330 10.03 7.24 7.94
N GLN A 331 9.69 8.52 7.94
CA GLN A 331 8.68 9.06 7.02
C GLN A 331 9.21 9.11 5.60
N GLN A 332 10.48 9.45 5.45
CA GLN A 332 11.10 9.66 4.15
C GLN A 332 12.55 9.17 4.16
N VAL A 333 12.97 8.56 3.07
CA VAL A 333 14.37 8.13 2.86
C VAL A 333 14.83 8.61 1.48
N ASP A 334 16.00 9.22 1.41
CA ASP A 334 16.73 9.37 0.13
C ASP A 334 17.34 8.01 -0.21
N THR A 335 16.83 7.35 -1.24
CA THR A 335 17.22 5.99 -1.59
C THR A 335 18.63 5.86 -2.13
N ARG A 336 19.28 6.96 -2.54
CA ARG A 336 20.65 7.00 -3.05
C ARG A 336 21.66 7.06 -1.90
N SER A 337 21.40 7.89 -0.91
CA SER A 337 22.30 8.08 0.25
C SER A 337 21.95 7.20 1.44
N GLY A 338 20.66 6.83 1.58
CA GLY A 338 20.10 6.21 2.78
C GLY A 338 19.78 7.19 3.88
N ALA A 339 19.84 8.50 3.61
CA ALA A 339 19.50 9.54 4.59
C ALA A 339 18.01 9.50 4.94
N ILE A 340 17.72 9.54 6.25
CA ILE A 340 16.38 9.42 6.82
C ILE A 340 15.90 10.78 7.27
N THR A 341 14.63 11.10 7.00
CA THR A 341 13.98 12.34 7.45
C THR A 341 12.58 12.05 7.98
N GLY A 342 12.24 12.67 9.10
CA GLY A 342 10.93 12.60 9.72
C GLY A 342 10.60 11.26 10.37
N ILE A 343 9.44 11.23 10.99
CA ILE A 343 8.86 10.05 11.65
C ILE A 343 7.58 9.69 10.91
N GLY A 344 7.51 8.48 10.36
CA GLY A 344 6.30 7.97 9.74
C GLY A 344 5.16 7.89 10.74
N ASP A 345 3.93 8.08 10.30
CA ASP A 345 2.73 8.00 11.13
C ASP A 345 2.42 6.56 11.59
N ALA A 346 1.29 6.35 12.28
CA ALA A 346 0.89 5.02 12.73
C ALA A 346 0.54 4.08 11.55
N GLY A 347 0.13 4.62 10.41
CA GLY A 347 -0.06 3.85 9.17
C GLY A 347 1.24 3.26 8.65
N PHE A 348 2.36 3.99 8.72
CA PHE A 348 3.69 3.46 8.39
C PHE A 348 4.08 2.30 9.33
N SER A 349 3.80 2.44 10.64
CA SER A 349 3.99 1.35 11.60
C SER A 349 3.15 0.13 11.22
N ALA A 350 1.89 0.33 10.85
CA ALA A 350 0.99 -0.75 10.44
C ALA A 350 1.46 -1.44 9.15
N ALA A 351 1.90 -0.68 8.17
CA ALA A 351 2.42 -1.20 6.91
C ALA A 351 3.64 -2.11 7.08
N LEU A 352 4.47 -1.88 8.11
CA LEU A 352 5.64 -2.72 8.38
C LEU A 352 5.33 -3.96 9.22
N LEU A 353 4.17 -4.06 9.88
CA LEU A 353 3.84 -5.22 10.73
C LEU A 353 3.97 -6.56 10.01
N PRO A 354 3.48 -6.76 8.78
CA PRO A 354 3.61 -8.04 8.10
C PRO A 354 5.08 -8.45 7.90
N LEU A 355 5.93 -7.52 7.49
CA LEU A 355 7.34 -7.80 7.22
C LEU A 355 8.15 -8.02 8.51
N LEU A 356 7.87 -7.27 9.58
CA LEU A 356 8.47 -7.45 10.91
C LEU A 356 8.04 -8.78 11.53
N SER A 357 6.76 -9.12 11.49
CA SER A 357 6.19 -10.35 12.08
C SER A 357 6.61 -11.62 11.35
N SER A 358 7.08 -11.52 10.11
CA SER A 358 7.57 -12.67 9.35
C SER A 358 8.93 -13.21 9.82
N ARG A 359 9.53 -12.58 10.82
CA ARG A 359 10.88 -12.86 11.33
C ARG A 359 10.87 -13.05 12.85
N SER A 360 11.91 -13.68 13.40
CA SER A 360 12.11 -13.89 14.84
C SER A 360 13.06 -12.84 15.46
N GLY A 361 13.27 -12.92 16.77
CA GLY A 361 14.24 -12.11 17.50
C GLY A 361 13.89 -10.63 17.51
N ALA A 362 14.85 -9.75 17.23
CA ALA A 362 14.70 -8.30 17.28
C ALA A 362 13.55 -7.75 16.40
N ASN A 363 13.23 -8.40 15.30
CA ASN A 363 12.10 -8.02 14.45
C ASN A 363 10.75 -8.28 15.12
N ALA A 364 10.61 -9.39 15.85
CA ALA A 364 9.39 -9.67 16.62
C ALA A 364 9.15 -8.62 17.69
N ASN A 365 10.20 -8.20 18.42
CA ASN A 365 10.12 -7.11 19.41
C ASN A 365 9.74 -5.78 18.73
N ALA A 366 10.32 -5.48 17.58
CA ALA A 366 9.95 -4.30 16.83
C ALA A 366 8.48 -4.35 16.36
N ALA A 367 7.97 -5.50 15.95
CA ALA A 367 6.55 -5.66 15.61
C ALA A 367 5.64 -5.36 16.80
N VAL A 368 5.99 -5.83 18.00
CA VAL A 368 5.25 -5.52 19.24
C VAL A 368 5.26 -4.01 19.51
N LEU A 369 6.43 -3.37 19.40
CA LEU A 369 6.57 -1.92 19.61
C LEU A 369 5.72 -1.13 18.61
N GLN A 370 5.76 -1.47 17.32
CA GLN A 370 4.93 -0.81 16.32
C GLN A 370 3.43 -1.03 16.60
N ARG A 371 3.03 -2.22 17.02
CA ARG A 371 1.64 -2.49 17.39
C ARG A 371 1.18 -1.64 18.58
N THR A 372 2.00 -1.52 19.63
CA THR A 372 1.75 -0.64 20.77
C THR A 372 1.59 0.81 20.31
N ARG A 373 2.46 1.27 19.41
CA ARG A 373 2.39 2.62 18.85
C ARG A 373 1.10 2.88 18.08
N ILE A 374 0.65 1.93 17.26
CA ILE A 374 -0.63 2.03 16.54
C ILE A 374 -1.79 2.13 17.53
N THR A 375 -1.81 1.29 18.56
CA THR A 375 -2.86 1.30 19.59
C THR A 375 -2.88 2.62 20.36
N ALA A 376 -1.71 3.16 20.72
CA ALA A 376 -1.61 4.43 21.46
C ALA A 376 -2.05 5.64 20.62
N ASN A 377 -1.85 5.62 19.32
CA ASN A 377 -2.24 6.71 18.42
C ASN A 377 -3.68 6.60 17.91
N ASP A 378 -4.29 5.43 18.04
CA ASP A 378 -5.63 5.07 17.56
C ASP A 378 -6.02 5.77 16.24
N PRO A 379 -5.29 5.51 15.13
CA PRO A 379 -5.53 6.22 13.86
C PRO A 379 -6.97 6.03 13.35
N LEU A 380 -7.63 4.92 13.74
CA LEU A 380 -9.00 4.60 13.35
C LEU A 380 -10.06 5.43 14.09
N ALA A 381 -9.69 6.17 15.15
CA ALA A 381 -10.59 7.13 15.81
C ALA A 381 -10.61 8.49 15.12
N ARG A 382 -9.64 8.80 14.27
CA ARG A 382 -9.52 10.08 13.56
C ARG A 382 -10.24 10.03 12.22
N ARG A 383 -10.68 11.19 11.74
CA ARG A 383 -11.43 11.32 10.48
C ARG A 383 -10.74 12.19 9.45
N ASP A 384 -9.50 12.55 9.68
CA ASP A 384 -8.74 13.52 8.90
C ASP A 384 -7.63 12.90 8.04
N ASN A 385 -7.27 11.64 8.28
CA ASN A 385 -6.19 10.97 7.58
C ASN A 385 -6.65 9.63 6.99
N TYR A 386 -7.26 9.70 5.82
CA TYR A 386 -7.73 8.56 5.04
C TYR A 386 -6.60 7.54 4.79
N TYR A 387 -5.42 8.01 4.37
CA TYR A 387 -4.34 7.12 3.95
C TYR A 387 -3.72 6.35 5.13
N GLU A 388 -3.52 7.03 6.27
CA GLU A 388 -3.04 6.39 7.49
C GLU A 388 -3.99 5.26 7.93
N GLN A 389 -5.30 5.48 7.82
CA GLN A 389 -6.29 4.46 8.18
C GLN A 389 -6.33 3.30 7.18
N THR A 390 -6.15 3.57 5.90
CA THR A 390 -6.04 2.53 4.87
C THR A 390 -4.85 1.61 5.14
N LEU A 391 -3.66 2.16 5.40
CA LEU A 391 -2.48 1.38 5.77
C LEU A 391 -2.70 0.61 7.09
N THR A 392 -3.40 1.22 8.04
CA THR A 392 -3.74 0.59 9.32
C THR A 392 -4.65 -0.61 9.14
N LEU A 393 -5.68 -0.51 8.30
CA LEU A 393 -6.57 -1.64 7.99
C LEU A 393 -5.81 -2.79 7.33
N PHE A 394 -4.94 -2.50 6.36
CA PHE A 394 -4.10 -3.53 5.77
C PHE A 394 -3.20 -4.20 6.80
N GLY A 395 -2.39 -3.42 7.51
CA GLY A 395 -1.37 -3.95 8.42
C GLY A 395 -1.95 -4.68 9.63
N LEU A 396 -2.91 -4.06 10.32
CA LEU A 396 -3.59 -4.69 11.47
C LEU A 396 -4.48 -5.85 11.03
N GLY A 397 -5.23 -5.71 9.92
CA GLY A 397 -6.04 -6.79 9.39
C GLY A 397 -5.21 -8.04 9.13
N TRP A 398 -4.03 -7.89 8.54
CA TRP A 398 -3.08 -8.99 8.37
C TRP A 398 -2.55 -9.49 9.72
N ALA A 399 -2.06 -8.61 10.59
CA ALA A 399 -1.49 -8.98 11.88
C ALA A 399 -2.50 -9.69 12.80
N ASP A 400 -3.77 -9.33 12.73
CA ASP A 400 -4.88 -9.94 13.47
C ASP A 400 -5.41 -11.23 12.83
N GLY A 401 -4.82 -11.66 11.70
CA GLY A 401 -5.25 -12.87 10.99
C GLY A 401 -6.60 -12.76 10.31
N ARG A 402 -7.07 -11.55 10.01
CA ARG A 402 -8.33 -11.34 9.26
C ARG A 402 -8.26 -11.93 7.87
N TYR A 403 -7.07 -11.92 7.29
CA TYR A 403 -6.81 -12.50 5.97
C TYR A 403 -5.36 -12.94 5.81
N ARG A 404 -5.14 -13.83 4.85
CA ARG A 404 -3.84 -14.26 4.34
C ARG A 404 -3.94 -14.44 2.83
N PHE A 405 -2.80 -14.44 2.17
CA PHE A 405 -2.68 -14.83 0.76
C PHE A 405 -2.03 -16.20 0.67
N LYS A 406 -2.58 -17.08 -0.17
CA LYS A 406 -1.94 -18.33 -0.57
C LYS A 406 -0.81 -18.09 -1.56
N GLN A 407 -0.03 -19.12 -1.85
CA GLN A 407 1.07 -19.04 -2.81
C GLN A 407 0.61 -18.67 -4.24
N ASP A 408 -0.60 -19.06 -4.61
CA ASP A 408 -1.25 -18.71 -5.87
C ASP A 408 -1.97 -17.35 -5.83
N GLY A 409 -1.84 -16.61 -4.74
CA GLY A 409 -2.48 -15.32 -4.51
C GLY A 409 -3.93 -15.38 -4.04
N MET A 410 -4.55 -16.55 -3.91
CA MET A 410 -5.92 -16.66 -3.39
C MET A 410 -6.04 -16.09 -1.99
N LEU A 411 -7.14 -15.41 -1.72
CA LEU A 411 -7.47 -14.86 -0.41
C LEU A 411 -7.99 -15.97 0.53
N GLU A 412 -7.37 -16.09 1.69
CA GLU A 412 -7.92 -16.81 2.83
C GLU A 412 -8.45 -15.79 3.84
N ARG A 413 -9.76 -15.80 4.08
CA ARG A 413 -10.39 -15.02 5.15
C ARG A 413 -10.19 -15.75 6.49
N GLY A 414 -9.91 -14.98 7.54
CA GLY A 414 -9.27 -15.43 8.73
C GLY A 414 -9.91 -16.56 9.52
N THR A 415 -9.02 -17.39 10.02
CA THR A 415 -9.19 -18.16 11.24
C THR A 415 -8.19 -17.61 12.27
N ARG A 416 -8.57 -17.49 13.55
CA ARG A 416 -7.74 -16.90 14.65
C ARG A 416 -6.39 -17.59 14.89
N CYS A 417 -6.00 -18.56 14.08
CA CYS A 417 -4.88 -19.46 14.33
C CYS A 417 -3.60 -19.19 13.57
N ASN A 418 -3.57 -18.21 12.67
CA ASN A 418 -2.38 -17.87 11.89
C ASN A 418 -1.52 -16.75 12.50
N ALA A 419 -1.74 -16.40 13.75
CA ALA A 419 -0.87 -15.51 14.52
C ALA A 419 0.22 -16.31 15.25
N ARG A 420 1.11 -16.97 14.48
CA ARG A 420 2.39 -17.51 14.97
C ARG A 420 3.52 -17.10 14.04
#